data_e3262730acbaa71b51cc76bf580a7433
#
_entry.id   e3262730acbaa71b51cc76bf580a7433
#
_cell.length_a   1.000
_cell.length_b   1.000
_cell.length_c   1.000
_cell.angle_alpha   90.00
_cell.angle_beta   90.00
_cell.angle_gamma   90.00
#
_symmetry.space_group_name_H-M   'P 1'
#
loop_
_entity.id
_entity.type
_entity.pdbx_description
1 polymer ?
#
loop_
_entity_poly.entity_id
_entity_poly.type
_entity_poly.pdbx_seq_one_letter_code
_entity_poly.pdbx_strand_id
1 'polypeptide(L)'
;AEIVDEMSRLSYEKAREDLILQISKMYYLGQVTAEQIALIKANITRLEELRDITQAFFDNGMAMEVDLKRVNINLENLKVQYDNAQAMMTQQLNMLKYIMDYPAEKEIGLLPVNTDSIATVALTGLSENLYELQLLQSQVQLAERQKRLISNGYIPSLNLTGNWRFAAYTDEAYHWFHSGP
;
A
#
# COMPACT_ATOMS: atom_id res chain seq x y z
N ALA A 1 -21.18 19.34 3.45
CA ALA A 1 -21.43 17.92 3.66
C ALA A 1 -21.14 17.11 2.40
N GLU A 2 -21.79 17.39 1.26
CA GLU A 2 -21.68 16.66 -0.01
C GLU A 2 -20.24 16.55 -0.55
N ILE A 3 -19.48 17.65 -0.61
CA ILE A 3 -18.08 17.62 -1.08
C ILE A 3 -17.20 16.75 -0.17
N VAL A 4 -17.41 16.78 1.14
CA VAL A 4 -16.65 15.99 2.10
C VAL A 4 -16.99 14.50 1.97
N ASP A 5 -18.24 14.17 1.70
CA ASP A 5 -18.68 12.80 1.43
C ASP A 5 -18.04 12.26 0.15
N GLU A 6 -18.06 13.04 -0.92
CA GLU A 6 -17.39 12.68 -2.19
C GLU A 6 -15.87 12.52 -2.01
N MET A 7 -15.22 13.40 -1.25
CA MET A 7 -13.79 13.26 -0.92
C MET A 7 -13.52 11.96 -0.14
N SER A 8 -14.39 11.57 0.78
CA SER A 8 -14.26 10.33 1.53
C SER A 8 -14.37 9.12 0.61
N ARG A 9 -15.35 9.12 -0.31
CA ARG A 9 -15.51 8.08 -1.33
C ARG A 9 -14.29 7.95 -2.23
N LEU A 10 -13.78 9.07 -2.76
CA LEU A 10 -12.60 9.10 -3.61
C LEU A 10 -11.34 8.64 -2.87
N SER A 11 -11.20 9.00 -1.59
CA SER A 11 -10.10 8.54 -0.73
C SER A 11 -10.13 7.03 -0.51
N TYR A 12 -11.32 6.45 -0.35
CA TYR A 12 -11.49 5.00 -0.24
C TYR A 12 -11.09 4.30 -1.54
N GLU A 13 -11.56 4.77 -2.70
CA GLU A 13 -11.21 4.17 -3.99
C GLU A 13 -9.70 4.29 -4.28
N LYS A 14 -9.08 5.42 -3.96
CA LYS A 14 -7.63 5.59 -4.04
C LYS A 14 -6.89 4.61 -3.13
N ALA A 15 -7.30 4.47 -1.88
CA ALA A 15 -6.68 3.53 -0.94
C ALA A 15 -6.79 2.08 -1.45
N ARG A 16 -7.91 1.73 -2.09
CA ARG A 16 -8.12 0.43 -2.71
C ARG A 16 -7.19 0.20 -3.90
N GLU A 17 -7.01 1.19 -4.79
CA GLU A 17 -6.04 1.11 -5.89
C GLU A 17 -4.60 0.97 -5.38
N ASP A 18 -4.22 1.77 -4.39
CA ASP A 18 -2.90 1.72 -3.77
C ASP A 18 -2.61 0.34 -3.16
N LEU A 19 -3.62 -0.26 -2.51
CA LEU A 19 -3.51 -1.61 -1.96
C LEU A 19 -3.32 -2.66 -3.06
N ILE A 20 -4.10 -2.61 -4.14
CA ILE A 20 -3.97 -3.52 -5.29
C ILE A 20 -2.58 -3.38 -5.92
N LEU A 21 -2.09 -2.15 -6.07
CA LEU A 21 -0.76 -1.88 -6.61
C LEU A 21 0.34 -2.46 -5.70
N GLN A 22 0.21 -2.31 -4.38
CA GLN A 22 1.13 -2.86 -3.40
C GLN A 22 1.17 -4.39 -3.46
N ILE A 23 0.01 -5.05 -3.47
CA ILE A 23 -0.10 -6.51 -3.60
C ILE A 23 0.56 -6.97 -4.91
N SER A 24 0.24 -6.31 -6.02
CA SER A 24 0.81 -6.64 -7.33
C SER A 24 2.33 -6.52 -7.36
N LYS A 25 2.87 -5.41 -6.82
CA LYS A 25 4.32 -5.20 -6.71
C LYS A 25 4.99 -6.29 -5.89
N MET A 26 4.43 -6.65 -4.73
CA MET A 26 4.98 -7.69 -3.87
C MET A 26 4.90 -9.08 -4.51
N TYR A 27 3.81 -9.35 -5.23
CA TYR A 27 3.64 -10.60 -5.97
C TYR A 27 4.70 -10.77 -7.07
N TYR A 28 4.87 -9.74 -7.92
CA TYR A 28 5.88 -9.78 -8.98
C TYR A 28 7.31 -9.79 -8.44
N LEU A 29 7.58 -9.07 -7.35
CA LEU A 29 8.88 -9.11 -6.68
C LEU A 29 9.19 -10.53 -6.17
N GLY A 30 8.20 -11.21 -5.59
CA GLY A 30 8.32 -12.61 -5.19
C GLY A 30 8.62 -13.53 -6.37
N GLN A 31 7.96 -13.35 -7.51
CA GLN A 31 8.26 -14.13 -8.73
C GLN A 31 9.70 -13.92 -9.20
N VAL A 32 10.17 -12.67 -9.26
CA VAL A 32 11.57 -12.36 -9.64
C VAL A 32 12.56 -13.02 -8.68
N THR A 33 12.29 -12.99 -7.38
CA THR A 33 13.13 -13.65 -6.38
C THR A 33 13.14 -15.17 -6.54
N ALA A 34 11.99 -15.78 -6.89
CA ALA A 34 11.91 -17.21 -7.17
C ALA A 34 12.79 -17.62 -8.38
N GLU A 35 12.75 -16.85 -9.46
CA GLU A 35 13.61 -17.08 -10.63
C GLU A 35 15.10 -16.86 -10.29
N GLN A 36 15.42 -15.88 -9.46
CA GLN A 36 16.79 -15.67 -8.98
C GLN A 36 17.28 -16.86 -8.16
N ILE A 37 16.46 -17.42 -7.28
CA ILE A 37 16.78 -18.63 -6.50
C ILE A 37 17.05 -19.81 -7.43
N ALA A 38 16.22 -20.02 -8.46
CA ALA A 38 16.40 -21.06 -9.45
C ALA A 38 17.73 -20.91 -10.20
N LEU A 39 18.08 -19.68 -10.60
CA LEU A 39 19.34 -19.37 -11.28
C LEU A 39 20.56 -19.63 -10.38
N ILE A 40 20.52 -19.19 -9.11
CA ILE A 40 21.60 -19.42 -8.15
C ILE A 40 21.76 -20.95 -7.94
N LYS A 41 20.68 -21.68 -7.79
CA LYS A 41 20.70 -23.13 -7.62
C LYS A 41 21.35 -23.83 -8.83
N ALA A 42 21.02 -23.44 -10.06
CA ALA A 42 21.65 -23.95 -11.26
C ALA A 42 23.16 -23.65 -11.31
N ASN A 43 23.57 -22.46 -10.86
CA ASN A 43 24.99 -22.10 -10.77
C ASN A 43 25.73 -22.90 -9.69
N ILE A 44 25.11 -23.19 -8.55
CA ILE A 44 25.66 -24.06 -7.51
C ILE A 44 25.94 -25.43 -8.11
N THR A 45 24.97 -26.05 -8.80
CA THR A 45 25.16 -27.36 -9.44
C THR A 45 26.35 -27.36 -10.41
N ARG A 46 26.47 -26.32 -11.25
CA ARG A 46 27.62 -26.19 -12.17
C ARG A 46 28.96 -26.04 -11.45
N LEU A 47 29.01 -25.32 -10.35
CA LEU A 47 30.23 -25.19 -9.56
C LEU A 47 30.56 -26.45 -8.78
N GLU A 48 29.58 -27.25 -8.36
CA GLU A 48 29.79 -28.56 -7.77
C GLU A 48 30.43 -29.51 -8.76
N GLU A 49 29.92 -29.56 -10.01
CA GLU A 49 30.54 -30.33 -11.10
C GLU A 49 31.98 -29.86 -11.37
N LEU A 50 32.20 -28.54 -11.45
CA LEU A 50 33.55 -27.97 -11.64
C LEU A 50 34.49 -28.32 -10.48
N ARG A 51 34.02 -28.28 -9.23
CA ARG A 51 34.79 -28.70 -8.07
C ARG A 51 35.23 -30.15 -8.20
N ASP A 52 34.30 -31.06 -8.58
CA ASP A 52 34.60 -32.48 -8.69
C ASP A 52 35.64 -32.76 -9.80
N ILE A 53 35.54 -32.05 -10.93
CA ILE A 53 36.54 -32.12 -12.01
C ILE A 53 37.89 -31.58 -11.53
N THR A 54 37.92 -30.42 -10.86
CA THR A 54 39.12 -29.80 -10.34
C THR A 54 39.80 -30.67 -9.27
N GLN A 55 38.98 -31.30 -8.41
CA GLN A 55 39.46 -32.27 -7.41
C GLN A 55 40.15 -33.44 -8.08
N ALA A 56 39.52 -34.06 -9.12
CA ALA A 56 40.10 -35.19 -9.86
C ALA A 56 41.44 -34.76 -10.53
N PHE A 57 41.56 -33.58 -11.10
CA PHE A 57 42.83 -33.06 -11.63
C PHE A 57 43.87 -32.83 -10.55
N PHE A 58 43.49 -32.35 -9.40
CA PHE A 58 44.42 -32.15 -8.27
C PHE A 58 44.96 -33.50 -7.78
N ASP A 59 44.07 -34.51 -7.61
CA ASP A 59 44.46 -35.86 -7.18
C ASP A 59 45.42 -36.55 -8.12
N ASN A 60 45.35 -36.19 -9.41
CA ASN A 60 46.30 -36.68 -10.46
C ASN A 60 47.52 -35.77 -10.66
N GLY A 61 47.72 -34.72 -9.83
CA GLY A 61 48.83 -33.82 -9.92
C GLY A 61 48.79 -32.83 -11.11
N MET A 62 47.60 -32.66 -11.76
CA MET A 62 47.38 -31.82 -12.92
C MET A 62 46.79 -30.45 -12.60
N ALA A 63 46.37 -30.22 -11.37
CA ALA A 63 45.89 -28.92 -10.89
C ALA A 63 46.54 -28.52 -9.59
N MET A 64 46.58 -27.22 -9.30
CA MET A 64 47.15 -26.70 -8.06
C MET A 64 46.10 -26.68 -6.96
N GLU A 65 46.51 -26.84 -5.71
CA GLU A 65 45.66 -26.72 -4.52
C GLU A 65 44.89 -25.38 -4.46
N VAL A 66 45.56 -24.32 -4.94
CA VAL A 66 44.96 -22.98 -5.02
C VAL A 66 43.73 -22.93 -5.92
N ASP A 67 43.72 -23.67 -7.02
CA ASP A 67 42.59 -23.68 -7.95
C ASP A 67 41.40 -24.38 -7.31
N LEU A 68 41.60 -25.50 -6.62
CA LEU A 68 40.56 -26.17 -5.87
C LEU A 68 40.01 -25.29 -4.73
N LYS A 69 40.87 -24.60 -3.98
CA LYS A 69 40.45 -23.65 -2.95
C LYS A 69 39.59 -22.51 -3.51
N ARG A 70 39.92 -21.97 -4.68
CA ARG A 70 39.14 -20.93 -5.35
C ARG A 70 37.73 -21.42 -5.71
N VAL A 71 37.63 -22.62 -6.27
CA VAL A 71 36.31 -23.20 -6.61
C VAL A 71 35.47 -23.39 -5.35
N ASN A 72 36.07 -23.93 -4.27
CA ASN A 72 35.37 -24.13 -3.00
C ASN A 72 34.89 -22.82 -2.40
N ILE A 73 35.72 -21.74 -2.39
CA ILE A 73 35.31 -20.43 -1.88
C ILE A 73 34.15 -19.87 -2.71
N ASN A 74 34.19 -19.98 -4.03
CA ASN A 74 33.11 -19.52 -4.90
C ASN A 74 31.82 -20.30 -4.66
N LEU A 75 31.93 -21.60 -4.44
CA LEU A 75 30.77 -22.45 -4.11
C LEU A 75 30.14 -22.05 -2.78
N GLU A 76 30.94 -21.84 -1.73
CA GLU A 76 30.44 -21.39 -0.43
C GLU A 76 29.80 -19.99 -0.52
N ASN A 77 30.40 -19.08 -1.29
CA ASN A 77 29.82 -17.76 -1.54
C ASN A 77 28.44 -17.84 -2.23
N LEU A 78 28.28 -18.74 -3.21
CA LEU A 78 27.00 -18.96 -3.86
C LEU A 78 25.97 -19.61 -2.94
N LYS A 79 26.36 -20.53 -2.06
CA LYS A 79 25.46 -21.08 -1.04
C LYS A 79 24.94 -20.02 -0.09
N VAL A 80 25.82 -19.12 0.37
CA VAL A 80 25.41 -17.98 1.21
C VAL A 80 24.44 -17.05 0.46
N GLN A 81 24.66 -16.81 -0.84
CA GLN A 81 23.73 -16.04 -1.66
C GLN A 81 22.37 -16.74 -1.83
N TYR A 82 22.37 -18.07 -1.98
CA TYR A 82 21.16 -18.87 -2.01
C TYR A 82 20.34 -18.77 -0.72
N ASP A 83 20.99 -18.93 0.42
CA ASP A 83 20.35 -18.85 1.72
C ASP A 83 19.76 -17.45 1.98
N ASN A 84 20.50 -16.39 1.61
CA ASN A 84 20.00 -15.02 1.68
C ASN A 84 18.79 -14.78 0.77
N ALA A 85 18.82 -15.31 -0.45
CA ALA A 85 17.69 -15.21 -1.38
C ALA A 85 16.45 -15.97 -0.87
N GLN A 86 16.64 -17.13 -0.24
CA GLN A 86 15.53 -17.87 0.41
C GLN A 86 14.95 -17.12 1.59
N ALA A 87 15.80 -16.52 2.44
CA ALA A 87 15.33 -15.70 3.56
C ALA A 87 14.53 -14.49 3.07
N MET A 88 15.02 -13.82 2.01
CA MET A 88 14.31 -12.71 1.35
C MET A 88 12.96 -13.15 0.78
N MET A 89 12.90 -14.30 0.11
CA MET A 89 11.64 -14.86 -0.41
C MET A 89 10.63 -15.10 0.71
N THR A 90 11.07 -15.70 1.81
CA THR A 90 10.22 -15.93 2.99
C THR A 90 9.67 -14.63 3.55
N GLN A 91 10.51 -13.60 3.66
CA GLN A 91 10.09 -12.27 4.12
C GLN A 91 9.08 -11.62 3.18
N GLN A 92 9.29 -11.72 1.86
CA GLN A 92 8.37 -11.19 0.85
C GLN A 92 7.01 -11.89 0.89
N LEU A 93 6.98 -13.23 1.04
CA LEU A 93 5.73 -13.97 1.16
C LEU A 93 4.99 -13.64 2.46
N ASN A 94 5.70 -13.45 3.56
CA ASN A 94 5.09 -13.01 4.81
C ASN A 94 4.51 -11.61 4.72
N MET A 95 5.22 -10.69 4.03
CA MET A 95 4.71 -9.34 3.78
C MET A 95 3.48 -9.38 2.86
N LEU A 96 3.47 -10.23 1.85
CA LEU A 96 2.33 -10.43 0.96
C LEU A 96 1.10 -10.94 1.73
N LYS A 97 1.30 -11.95 2.61
CA LYS A 97 0.24 -12.44 3.52
C LYS A 97 -0.31 -11.33 4.40
N TYR A 98 0.57 -10.53 4.99
CA TYR A 98 0.18 -9.42 5.85
C TYR A 98 -0.68 -8.38 5.12
N ILE A 99 -0.26 -7.95 3.93
CA ILE A 99 -1.00 -6.96 3.13
C ILE A 99 -2.37 -7.49 2.68
N MET A 100 -2.48 -8.81 2.42
CA MET A 100 -3.72 -9.46 2.02
C MET A 100 -4.62 -9.88 3.20
N ASP A 101 -4.20 -9.62 4.43
CA ASP A 101 -4.85 -10.14 5.64
C ASP A 101 -5.05 -11.68 5.59
N TYR A 102 -4.04 -12.37 5.06
CA TYR A 102 -4.07 -13.83 4.90
C TYR A 102 -3.42 -14.51 6.10
N PRO A 103 -4.00 -15.62 6.63
CA PRO A 103 -3.44 -16.29 7.80
C PRO A 103 -1.98 -16.69 7.62
N ALA A 104 -1.13 -16.34 8.59
CA ALA A 104 0.32 -16.57 8.53
C ALA A 104 0.69 -18.05 8.43
N GLU A 105 -0.12 -18.93 9.02
CA GLU A 105 0.11 -20.38 9.06
C GLU A 105 -0.16 -21.07 7.73
N LYS A 106 -0.92 -20.44 6.83
CA LYS A 106 -1.23 -21.01 5.53
C LYS A 106 -0.12 -20.71 4.54
N GLU A 107 0.27 -21.71 3.78
CA GLU A 107 1.23 -21.52 2.69
C GLU A 107 0.57 -20.87 1.48
N ILE A 108 1.31 -19.96 0.84
CA ILE A 108 0.96 -19.40 -0.46
C ILE A 108 2.06 -19.71 -1.46
N GLY A 109 1.66 -20.18 -2.63
CA GLY A 109 2.54 -20.40 -3.77
C GLY A 109 2.42 -19.27 -4.79
N LEU A 110 3.52 -18.94 -5.43
CA LEU A 110 3.53 -18.04 -6.57
C LEU A 110 3.42 -18.86 -7.86
N LEU A 111 2.61 -18.38 -8.79
CA LEU A 111 2.56 -18.98 -10.13
C LEU A 111 3.85 -18.61 -10.90
N PRO A 112 4.38 -19.52 -11.72
CA PRO A 112 5.55 -19.21 -12.55
C PRO A 112 5.23 -18.09 -13.53
N VAL A 113 6.25 -17.27 -13.83
CA VAL A 113 6.10 -16.17 -14.80
C VAL A 113 5.99 -16.77 -16.21
N ASN A 114 4.90 -16.45 -16.89
CA ASN A 114 4.80 -16.73 -18.33
C ASN A 114 5.28 -15.47 -19.08
N THR A 115 6.54 -15.47 -19.51
CA THR A 115 7.14 -14.34 -20.23
C THR A 115 6.61 -14.18 -21.66
N ASP A 116 6.00 -15.21 -22.23
CA ASP A 116 5.50 -15.17 -23.60
C ASP A 116 4.24 -14.32 -23.76
N SER A 117 3.59 -13.97 -22.64
CA SER A 117 2.35 -13.18 -22.60
C SER A 117 2.52 -11.73 -22.17
N ILE A 118 3.75 -11.22 -22.04
CA ILE A 118 3.97 -9.80 -21.70
C ILE A 118 3.58 -8.96 -22.91
N ALA A 119 2.29 -8.61 -22.99
CA ALA A 119 1.79 -7.64 -23.92
C ALA A 119 2.42 -6.27 -23.58
N THR A 120 3.05 -5.65 -24.57
CA THR A 120 3.46 -4.24 -24.44
C THR A 120 2.20 -3.40 -24.28
N VAL A 121 1.85 -3.06 -23.05
CA VAL A 121 0.75 -2.13 -22.80
C VAL A 121 1.21 -0.77 -23.30
N ALA A 122 0.67 -0.35 -24.44
CA ALA A 122 0.84 1.02 -24.90
C ALA A 122 0.22 1.92 -23.83
N LEU A 123 1.04 2.76 -23.20
CA LEU A 123 0.57 3.82 -22.29
C LEU A 123 -0.20 4.85 -23.11
N THR A 124 -1.45 4.55 -23.41
CA THR A 124 -2.37 5.49 -24.02
C THR A 124 -2.85 6.47 -22.96
N GLY A 125 -2.20 7.63 -22.90
CA GLY A 125 -2.66 8.83 -22.22
C GLY A 125 -2.82 8.71 -20.69
N LEU A 126 -2.51 9.78 -20.01
CA LEU A 126 -2.89 9.97 -18.60
C LEU A 126 -4.43 10.00 -18.56
N SER A 127 -5.04 9.04 -17.90
CA SER A 127 -6.48 9.03 -17.70
C SER A 127 -6.88 10.22 -16.83
N GLU A 128 -7.76 11.09 -17.33
CA GLU A 128 -8.35 12.17 -16.54
C GLU A 128 -9.18 11.64 -15.35
N ASN A 129 -9.44 10.33 -15.33
CA ASN A 129 -10.20 9.64 -14.29
C ASN A 129 -9.36 9.11 -13.14
N LEU A 130 -8.12 9.58 -12.96
CA LEU A 130 -7.32 9.24 -11.78
C LEU A 130 -8.01 9.74 -10.50
N TYR A 131 -8.29 8.85 -9.56
CA TYR A 131 -8.90 9.21 -8.27
C TYR A 131 -8.12 10.29 -7.53
N GLU A 132 -6.81 10.30 -7.67
CA GLU A 132 -5.95 11.34 -7.10
C GLU A 132 -6.25 12.71 -7.68
N LEU A 133 -6.43 12.82 -9.00
CA LEU A 133 -6.79 14.08 -9.65
C LEU A 133 -8.19 14.57 -9.22
N GLN A 134 -9.16 13.66 -9.17
CA GLN A 134 -10.52 13.98 -8.71
C GLN A 134 -10.52 14.43 -7.22
N LEU A 135 -9.69 13.80 -6.39
CA LEU A 135 -9.53 14.19 -4.99
C LEU A 135 -8.96 15.62 -4.86
N LEU A 136 -7.93 15.95 -5.64
CA LEU A 136 -7.35 17.29 -5.69
C LEU A 136 -8.37 18.33 -6.17
N GLN A 137 -9.16 18.02 -7.20
CA GLN A 137 -10.25 18.89 -7.67
C GLN A 137 -11.30 19.13 -6.59
N SER A 138 -11.68 18.09 -5.85
CA SER A 138 -12.63 18.22 -4.73
C SER A 138 -12.06 19.06 -3.59
N GLN A 139 -10.75 18.98 -3.32
CA GLN A 139 -10.06 19.84 -2.35
C GLN A 139 -10.09 21.31 -2.79
N VAL A 140 -9.85 21.61 -4.07
CA VAL A 140 -9.96 22.96 -4.60
C VAL A 140 -11.39 23.49 -4.43
N GLN A 141 -12.41 22.72 -4.78
CA GLN A 141 -13.81 23.09 -4.58
C GLN A 141 -14.14 23.37 -3.11
N LEU A 142 -13.64 22.56 -2.19
CA LEU A 142 -13.81 22.76 -0.76
C LEU A 142 -13.19 24.08 -0.32
N ALA A 143 -11.95 24.37 -0.75
CA ALA A 143 -11.27 25.62 -0.44
C ALA A 143 -12.01 26.85 -0.99
N GLU A 144 -12.57 26.76 -2.20
CA GLU A 144 -13.43 27.81 -2.77
C GLU A 144 -14.71 28.03 -1.96
N ARG A 145 -15.36 26.96 -1.50
CA ARG A 145 -16.55 27.08 -0.63
C ARG A 145 -16.21 27.69 0.72
N GLN A 146 -15.08 27.31 1.32
CA GLN A 146 -14.57 27.91 2.57
C GLN A 146 -14.27 29.40 2.39
N LYS A 147 -13.61 29.78 1.28
CA LYS A 147 -13.37 31.18 0.94
C LYS A 147 -14.68 31.97 0.88
N ARG A 148 -15.71 31.44 0.20
CA ARG A 148 -17.04 32.08 0.11
C ARG A 148 -17.69 32.20 1.49
N LEU A 149 -17.57 31.17 2.34
CA LEU A 149 -18.13 31.20 3.70
C LEU A 149 -17.51 32.34 4.52
N ILE A 150 -16.18 32.48 4.47
CA ILE A 150 -15.45 33.56 5.17
C ILE A 150 -15.85 34.91 4.60
N SER A 151 -15.93 35.03 3.26
CA SER A 151 -16.35 36.28 2.61
C SER A 151 -17.78 36.70 3.00
N ASN A 152 -18.69 35.76 3.17
CA ASN A 152 -20.05 36.02 3.61
C ASN A 152 -20.12 36.53 5.04
N GLY A 153 -19.10 36.25 5.87
CA GLY A 153 -18.97 36.79 7.22
C GLY A 153 -18.76 38.33 7.29
N TYR A 154 -18.39 38.95 6.17
CA TYR A 154 -18.30 40.42 6.06
C TYR A 154 -19.67 41.08 5.75
N ILE A 155 -20.70 40.28 5.43
CA ILE A 155 -22.05 40.79 5.21
C ILE A 155 -22.69 41.04 6.57
N PRO A 156 -23.22 42.27 6.86
CA PRO A 156 -23.83 42.56 8.14
C PRO A 156 -25.05 41.67 8.39
N SER A 157 -25.11 41.02 9.54
CA SER A 157 -26.28 40.24 9.97
C SER A 157 -27.28 41.13 10.69
N LEU A 158 -28.54 41.07 10.27
CA LEU A 158 -29.64 41.74 10.93
C LEU A 158 -30.37 40.78 11.84
N ASN A 159 -30.34 41.03 13.14
CA ASN A 159 -31.05 40.20 14.12
C ASN A 159 -32.23 41.01 14.68
N LEU A 160 -33.46 40.57 14.38
CA LEU A 160 -34.67 41.16 14.95
C LEU A 160 -35.16 40.32 16.15
N THR A 161 -35.06 40.84 17.35
CA THR A 161 -35.55 40.19 18.54
C THR A 161 -36.74 40.96 19.13
N GLY A 162 -37.87 40.33 19.27
CA GLY A 162 -39.03 40.87 19.94
C GLY A 162 -39.25 40.18 21.29
N ASN A 163 -39.30 40.93 22.36
CA ASN A 163 -39.66 40.42 23.69
C ASN A 163 -40.91 41.12 24.17
N TRP A 164 -41.97 40.32 24.41
CA TRP A 164 -43.17 40.83 25.03
C TRP A 164 -43.29 40.30 26.45
N ARG A 165 -43.37 41.22 27.42
CA ARG A 165 -43.53 40.86 28.83
C ARG A 165 -44.80 41.48 29.37
N PHE A 166 -45.65 40.64 29.86
CA PHE A 166 -46.81 41.05 30.67
C PHE A 166 -46.44 40.89 32.14
N ALA A 167 -46.51 41.97 32.89
CA ALA A 167 -46.31 41.94 34.34
C ALA A 167 -47.53 42.53 34.99
N ALA A 168 -48.21 41.77 35.83
CA ALA A 168 -49.29 42.24 36.67
C ALA A 168 -48.80 42.22 38.11
N TYR A 169 -48.91 43.32 38.75
CA TYR A 169 -48.61 43.50 40.19
C TYR A 169 -49.93 43.54 40.96
N THR A 170 -50.17 42.57 41.80
CA THR A 170 -51.27 42.58 42.73
C THR A 170 -50.75 42.09 44.09
N ASP A 171 -51.15 42.80 45.14
CA ASP A 171 -50.80 42.40 46.51
C ASP A 171 -51.54 41.19 47.01
N GLU A 172 -52.59 40.74 46.24
CA GLU A 172 -53.39 39.57 46.62
C GLU A 172 -53.51 38.63 45.42
N ALA A 173 -52.75 37.53 45.41
CA ALA A 173 -52.74 36.47 44.35
C ALA A 173 -54.11 35.81 44.23
N TYR A 174 -54.98 35.88 45.24
CA TYR A 174 -56.27 35.27 45.30
C TYR A 174 -57.33 35.86 44.35
N HIS A 175 -57.24 37.15 44.04
CA HIS A 175 -58.15 37.83 43.10
C HIS A 175 -58.00 37.48 41.64
N TRP A 176 -56.87 36.88 41.24
CA TRP A 176 -56.63 36.48 39.87
C TRP A 176 -57.45 35.27 39.41
N PHE A 177 -57.82 34.41 40.33
CA PHE A 177 -58.48 33.14 40.04
C PHE A 177 -59.93 33.12 40.37
N HIS A 178 -60.52 34.18 41.01
CA HIS A 178 -61.86 34.23 41.54
C HIS A 178 -62.73 35.38 41.01
N SER A 179 -62.36 36.03 39.92
CA SER A 179 -63.22 37.01 39.24
C SER A 179 -64.06 36.29 38.16
N GLY A 180 -64.99 35.45 38.61
CA GLY A 180 -66.12 35.01 37.83
C GLY A 180 -67.37 35.74 38.33
N PRO A 181 -68.43 35.93 37.49
CA PRO A 181 -69.62 36.65 37.83
C PRO A 181 -70.41 35.90 38.95
#